data_e56f3cb72f7c33db5bbcac3782e02ea7
#
_entry.id   e56f3cb72f7c33db5bbcac3782e02ea7
#
_cell.length_a   1.000
_cell.length_b   1.000
_cell.length_c   1.000
_cell.angle_alpha   90.00
_cell.angle_beta   90.00
_cell.angle_gamma   90.00
#
_symmetry.space_group_name_H-M   'P 1'
#
loop_
_entity.id
_entity.type
_entity.pdbx_description
1 polymer ?
#
loop_
_entity_poly.entity_id
_entity_poly.type
_entity_poly.pdbx_seq_one_letter_code
_entity_poly.pdbx_strand_id
1 'polypeptide(L)'
;MGAASTSVSSGASAAPAGRFPIHLIVPTRDSFRLLPRLVDSLQAQTEGSWQVTFIDGGSGAEHRAWLDSLCLGDRRFRWLEQSAQSPGIFGAMNQGFALAGPNDWILFWGSDDWAAAPQVLDLATTSLVECNRRGPIPDLLVCRGRYFRLEPNVPPKPTRATSFQWRRSYRRSLLWGSTPPHQATLVGPGARAKLNHYAEGFRLSADLDYFLQLSTHPGLEVCRSDLELVHMGDGGVSGQQTRRRLAEVRRAYRRAFGAYWPVPFLLRYGQRIISRFETASIEQ
;
A
#
# COMPACT_ATOMS: atom_id res chain seq x y z
N MET A 1 28.03 -44.11 32.80
CA MET A 1 28.48 -42.97 32.03
C MET A 1 27.28 -42.45 31.23
N GLY A 2 26.55 -41.46 31.78
CA GLY A 2 25.38 -40.87 31.15
C GLY A 2 25.76 -39.56 30.53
N ALA A 3 25.49 -39.42 29.23
CA ALA A 3 25.65 -38.17 28.50
C ALA A 3 24.36 -37.36 28.63
N ALA A 4 24.44 -36.19 29.27
CA ALA A 4 23.36 -35.25 29.36
C ALA A 4 23.32 -34.44 28.06
N SER A 5 22.21 -34.55 27.31
CA SER A 5 21.93 -33.71 26.15
C SER A 5 21.31 -32.41 26.65
N THR A 6 22.04 -31.32 26.56
CA THR A 6 21.53 -29.96 26.77
C THR A 6 20.78 -29.51 25.53
N SER A 7 19.45 -29.45 25.64
CA SER A 7 18.60 -28.81 24.65
C SER A 7 18.72 -27.26 24.78
N VAL A 8 19.32 -26.62 23.79
CA VAL A 8 19.32 -25.17 23.64
C VAL A 8 17.94 -24.76 23.14
N SER A 9 17.10 -24.22 24.02
CA SER A 9 15.86 -23.56 23.63
C SER A 9 16.21 -22.22 22.99
N SER A 10 16.00 -22.10 21.69
CA SER A 10 16.02 -20.80 20.97
C SER A 10 14.84 -19.96 21.46
N GLY A 11 15.10 -19.07 22.41
CA GLY A 11 14.16 -18.07 22.84
C GLY A 11 13.90 -17.09 21.70
N ALA A 12 12.81 -17.29 20.98
CA ALA A 12 12.25 -16.23 20.14
C ALA A 12 11.83 -15.10 21.08
N SER A 13 12.59 -14.02 21.09
CA SER A 13 12.23 -12.77 21.79
C SER A 13 10.90 -12.29 21.23
N ALA A 14 9.83 -12.44 22.01
CA ALA A 14 8.55 -11.83 21.71
C ALA A 14 8.76 -10.31 21.64
N ALA A 15 8.45 -9.70 20.52
CA ALA A 15 8.45 -8.25 20.37
C ALA A 15 7.60 -7.61 21.48
N PRO A 16 8.01 -6.46 22.06
CA PRO A 16 7.26 -5.81 23.12
C PRO A 16 5.84 -5.55 22.65
N ALA A 17 4.87 -5.95 23.47
CA ALA A 17 3.44 -5.80 23.20
C ALA A 17 3.12 -4.33 22.85
N GLY A 18 2.69 -4.08 21.60
CA GLY A 18 2.19 -2.77 21.15
C GLY A 18 2.97 -2.09 20.03
N ARG A 19 4.06 -2.62 19.52
CA ARG A 19 4.72 -2.06 18.33
C ARG A 19 4.30 -2.80 17.05
N PHE A 20 3.76 -2.05 16.09
CA PHE A 20 3.43 -2.50 14.75
C PHE A 20 4.49 -1.95 13.79
N PRO A 21 5.61 -2.67 13.54
CA PRO A 21 6.66 -2.18 12.67
C PRO A 21 6.12 -1.99 11.25
N ILE A 22 6.43 -0.85 10.64
CA ILE A 22 5.95 -0.50 9.30
C ILE A 22 7.09 -0.69 8.30
N HIS A 23 6.82 -1.46 7.26
CA HIS A 23 7.73 -1.68 6.15
C HIS A 23 7.15 -1.08 4.86
N LEU A 24 7.72 0.05 4.44
CA LEU A 24 7.35 0.67 3.17
C LEU A 24 8.11 0.00 2.03
N ILE A 25 7.40 -0.40 1.00
CA ILE A 25 7.95 -0.94 -0.25
C ILE A 25 7.71 0.09 -1.34
N VAL A 26 8.79 0.54 -1.96
CA VAL A 26 8.76 1.61 -2.97
C VAL A 26 9.38 1.09 -4.27
N PRO A 27 8.57 0.62 -5.23
CA PRO A 27 9.06 0.40 -6.59
C PRO A 27 9.59 1.70 -7.19
N THR A 28 10.79 1.65 -7.76
CA THR A 28 11.43 2.84 -8.31
C THR A 28 12.09 2.54 -9.66
N ARG A 29 12.11 3.51 -10.56
CA ARG A 29 12.87 3.47 -11.81
C ARG A 29 13.12 4.87 -12.31
N ASP A 30 14.38 5.26 -12.41
CA ASP A 30 14.83 6.59 -12.87
C ASP A 30 14.07 7.77 -12.26
N SER A 31 13.66 7.64 -11.00
CA SER A 31 12.77 8.57 -10.28
C SER A 31 13.47 9.32 -9.13
N PHE A 32 14.81 9.32 -9.08
CA PHE A 32 15.58 9.93 -7.99
C PHE A 32 15.25 11.41 -7.73
N ARG A 33 14.72 12.13 -8.72
CA ARG A 33 14.28 13.53 -8.55
C ARG A 33 12.96 13.66 -7.77
N LEU A 34 12.16 12.59 -7.68
CA LEU A 34 10.90 12.55 -6.92
C LEU A 34 11.12 12.08 -5.48
N LEU A 35 12.08 11.16 -5.30
CA LEU A 35 12.36 10.50 -4.03
C LEU A 35 12.74 11.42 -2.86
N PRO A 36 13.42 12.59 -3.03
CA PRO A 36 13.75 13.47 -1.91
C PRO A 36 12.53 13.85 -1.06
N ARG A 37 11.41 14.19 -1.68
CA ARG A 37 10.18 14.53 -0.94
C ARG A 37 9.65 13.37 -0.10
N LEU A 38 9.66 12.15 -0.67
CA LEU A 38 9.30 10.92 0.04
C LEU A 38 10.23 10.72 1.26
N VAL A 39 11.53 10.79 1.03
CA VAL A 39 12.57 10.57 2.06
C VAL A 39 12.46 11.61 3.17
N ASP A 40 12.42 12.88 2.83
CA ASP A 40 12.30 13.99 3.81
C ASP A 40 11.04 13.81 4.68
N SER A 41 9.91 13.44 4.07
CA SER A 41 8.67 13.24 4.80
C SER A 41 8.71 12.05 5.76
N LEU A 42 9.48 11.01 5.44
CA LEU A 42 9.70 9.85 6.30
C LEU A 42 10.72 10.12 7.38
N GLN A 43 11.81 10.82 7.08
CA GLN A 43 12.81 11.21 8.09
C GLN A 43 12.22 12.15 9.14
N ALA A 44 11.22 12.96 8.77
CA ALA A 44 10.49 13.82 9.70
C ALA A 44 9.48 13.08 10.58
N GLN A 45 9.25 11.76 10.39
CA GLN A 45 8.26 11.02 11.19
C GLN A 45 8.68 10.91 12.67
N THR A 46 7.70 11.13 13.55
CA THR A 46 7.88 10.99 15.02
C THR A 46 7.92 9.52 15.46
N GLU A 47 7.27 8.61 14.72
CA GLU A 47 7.39 7.16 14.91
C GLU A 47 8.71 6.67 14.32
N GLY A 48 9.49 5.92 15.10
CA GLY A 48 10.79 5.42 14.68
C GLY A 48 10.81 3.96 14.19
N SER A 49 9.69 3.24 14.34
CA SER A 49 9.59 1.81 14.03
C SER A 49 9.17 1.55 12.57
N TRP A 50 9.88 2.17 11.65
CA TRP A 50 9.65 1.99 10.21
C TRP A 50 10.95 1.75 9.44
N GLN A 51 10.82 1.10 8.30
CA GLN A 51 11.89 0.89 7.33
C GLN A 51 11.35 1.02 5.90
N VAL A 52 12.24 1.32 4.97
CA VAL A 52 11.93 1.43 3.53
C VAL A 52 12.81 0.49 2.73
N THR A 53 12.19 -0.22 1.80
CA THR A 53 12.93 -0.94 0.76
C THR A 53 12.54 -0.40 -0.61
N PHE A 54 13.48 0.23 -1.28
CA PHE A 54 13.34 0.57 -2.69
C PHE A 54 13.62 -0.68 -3.54
N ILE A 55 12.74 -0.96 -4.49
CA ILE A 55 12.95 -2.05 -5.47
C ILE A 55 13.19 -1.40 -6.83
N ASP A 56 14.45 -1.41 -7.25
CA ASP A 56 14.90 -0.72 -8.46
C ASP A 56 14.64 -1.54 -9.72
N GLY A 57 13.80 -1.04 -10.60
CA GLY A 57 13.41 -1.66 -11.88
C GLY A 57 14.42 -1.49 -13.02
N GLY A 58 15.71 -1.40 -12.72
CA GLY A 58 16.77 -1.27 -13.70
C GLY A 58 17.07 0.18 -14.10
N SER A 59 17.27 1.03 -13.11
CA SER A 59 17.62 2.45 -13.30
C SER A 59 19.06 2.67 -13.76
N GLY A 60 19.33 3.87 -14.26
CA GLY A 60 20.68 4.33 -14.61
C GLY A 60 21.57 4.60 -13.39
N ALA A 61 22.87 4.83 -13.66
CA ALA A 61 23.91 4.97 -12.64
C ALA A 61 23.65 6.12 -11.65
N GLU A 62 23.11 7.25 -12.14
CA GLU A 62 22.81 8.42 -11.30
C GLU A 62 21.76 8.10 -10.22
N HIS A 63 20.70 7.37 -10.60
CA HIS A 63 19.66 6.93 -9.67
C HIS A 63 20.22 5.97 -8.61
N ARG A 64 21.01 4.98 -9.03
CA ARG A 64 21.62 4.00 -8.11
C ARG A 64 22.61 4.66 -7.16
N ALA A 65 23.46 5.56 -7.65
CA ALA A 65 24.38 6.32 -6.81
C ALA A 65 23.64 7.16 -5.75
N TRP A 66 22.48 7.72 -6.11
CA TRP A 66 21.62 8.42 -5.15
C TRP A 66 21.08 7.49 -4.07
N LEU A 67 20.59 6.29 -4.46
CA LEU A 67 20.11 5.27 -3.51
C LEU A 67 21.22 4.79 -2.58
N ASP A 68 22.42 4.53 -3.11
CA ASP A 68 23.59 4.13 -2.33
C ASP A 68 23.94 5.17 -1.27
N SER A 69 23.98 6.45 -1.67
CA SER A 69 24.26 7.56 -0.75
C SER A 69 23.22 7.67 0.38
N LEU A 70 21.93 7.53 0.03
CA LEU A 70 20.85 7.55 1.01
C LEU A 70 20.99 6.40 2.03
N CYS A 71 21.20 5.17 1.53
CA CYS A 71 21.29 3.97 2.37
C CYS A 71 22.52 3.96 3.27
N LEU A 72 23.62 4.59 2.85
CA LEU A 72 24.80 4.81 3.70
C LEU A 72 24.53 5.82 4.82
N GLY A 73 23.71 6.82 4.56
CA GLY A 73 23.40 7.88 5.53
C GLY A 73 22.33 7.49 6.56
N ASP A 74 21.40 6.63 6.22
CA ASP A 74 20.31 6.23 7.12
C ASP A 74 19.93 4.75 6.93
N ARG A 75 20.21 3.93 7.94
CA ARG A 75 20.01 2.47 7.93
C ARG A 75 18.53 2.03 7.84
N ARG A 76 17.59 2.93 7.99
CA ARG A 76 16.17 2.63 7.78
C ARG A 76 15.82 2.48 6.30
N PHE A 77 16.68 2.94 5.40
CA PHE A 77 16.56 2.81 3.96
C PHE A 77 17.49 1.71 3.45
N ARG A 78 16.98 0.93 2.53
CA ARG A 78 17.75 -0.04 1.74
C ARG A 78 17.19 -0.10 0.32
N TRP A 79 17.99 -0.57 -0.62
CA TRP A 79 17.50 -0.84 -1.95
C TRP A 79 18.01 -2.18 -2.49
N LEU A 80 17.23 -2.75 -3.42
CA LEU A 80 17.53 -3.99 -4.11
C LEU A 80 17.15 -3.85 -5.58
N GLU A 81 17.87 -4.57 -6.45
CA GLU A 81 17.44 -4.72 -7.83
C GLU A 81 16.18 -5.56 -7.93
N GLN A 82 15.29 -5.17 -8.84
CA GLN A 82 14.12 -5.96 -9.15
C GLN A 82 14.52 -7.24 -9.87
N SER A 83 13.92 -8.37 -9.46
CA SER A 83 14.11 -9.65 -10.14
C SER A 83 13.63 -9.58 -11.59
N ALA A 84 14.47 -10.04 -12.52
CA ALA A 84 14.13 -10.13 -13.95
C ALA A 84 12.95 -11.08 -14.22
N GLN A 85 12.71 -12.06 -13.35
CA GLN A 85 11.60 -13.00 -13.45
C GLN A 85 10.23 -12.37 -13.10
N SER A 86 10.22 -11.25 -12.38
CA SER A 86 9.00 -10.55 -11.95
C SER A 86 9.04 -9.08 -12.35
N PRO A 87 8.95 -8.75 -13.65
CA PRO A 87 9.08 -7.38 -14.13
C PRO A 87 7.83 -6.54 -13.81
N GLY A 88 8.03 -5.21 -13.80
CA GLY A 88 6.97 -4.22 -13.60
C GLY A 88 6.65 -3.95 -12.13
N ILE A 89 5.79 -2.95 -11.89
CA ILE A 89 5.54 -2.40 -10.55
C ILE A 89 5.03 -3.46 -9.55
N PHE A 90 4.12 -4.34 -9.96
CA PHE A 90 3.59 -5.38 -9.09
C PHE A 90 4.57 -6.54 -8.88
N GLY A 91 5.49 -6.77 -9.82
CA GLY A 91 6.62 -7.67 -9.60
C GLY A 91 7.55 -7.16 -8.50
N ALA A 92 7.88 -5.88 -8.52
CA ALA A 92 8.64 -5.23 -7.45
C ALA A 92 7.90 -5.28 -6.11
N MET A 93 6.58 -5.03 -6.10
CA MET A 93 5.77 -5.14 -4.88
C MET A 93 5.72 -6.58 -4.35
N ASN A 94 5.66 -7.60 -5.21
CA ASN A 94 5.72 -9.00 -4.82
C ASN A 94 7.08 -9.37 -4.19
N GLN A 95 8.17 -8.83 -4.72
CA GLN A 95 9.47 -8.94 -4.08
C GLN A 95 9.46 -8.31 -2.68
N GLY A 96 8.78 -7.18 -2.51
CA GLY A 96 8.55 -6.54 -1.22
C GLY A 96 7.77 -7.40 -0.23
N PHE A 97 6.73 -8.10 -0.67
CA PHE A 97 6.01 -9.06 0.19
C PHE A 97 6.94 -10.14 0.76
N ALA A 98 7.84 -10.67 -0.09
CA ALA A 98 8.78 -11.71 0.32
C ALA A 98 9.85 -11.22 1.32
N LEU A 99 10.11 -9.91 1.35
CA LEU A 99 11.11 -9.29 2.22
C LEU A 99 10.56 -8.88 3.59
N ALA A 100 9.25 -8.85 3.75
CA ALA A 100 8.60 -8.41 4.98
C ALA A 100 8.80 -9.43 6.11
N GLY A 101 9.20 -8.95 7.27
CA GLY A 101 9.26 -9.73 8.50
C GLY A 101 7.89 -10.24 8.93
N PRO A 102 7.83 -11.24 9.83
CA PRO A 102 6.57 -11.89 10.20
C PRO A 102 5.56 -10.93 10.84
N ASN A 103 6.02 -9.89 11.51
CA ASN A 103 5.19 -8.89 12.22
C ASN A 103 5.07 -7.56 11.48
N ASP A 104 5.70 -7.39 10.32
CA ASP A 104 5.68 -6.12 9.58
C ASP A 104 4.30 -5.82 9.01
N TRP A 105 3.92 -4.56 9.11
CA TRP A 105 2.82 -3.96 8.39
C TRP A 105 3.33 -3.30 7.13
N ILE A 106 2.89 -3.76 5.97
CA ILE A 106 3.40 -3.27 4.69
C ILE A 106 2.58 -2.09 4.21
N LEU A 107 3.28 -1.06 3.74
CA LEU A 107 2.76 0.02 2.90
C LEU A 107 3.43 -0.04 1.52
N PHE A 108 2.66 0.18 0.47
CA PHE A 108 3.16 0.29 -0.89
C PHE A 108 3.00 1.72 -1.39
N TRP A 109 4.10 2.43 -1.53
CA TRP A 109 4.11 3.80 -2.06
C TRP A 109 4.79 3.88 -3.42
N GLY A 110 4.38 4.86 -4.23
CA GLY A 110 5.11 5.25 -5.44
C GLY A 110 6.28 6.18 -5.10
N SER A 111 7.17 6.41 -6.06
CA SER A 111 8.29 7.34 -5.90
C SER A 111 7.85 8.81 -5.77
N ASP A 112 6.60 9.10 -6.13
CA ASP A 112 5.95 10.41 -6.09
C ASP A 112 4.98 10.58 -4.91
N ASP A 113 4.97 9.62 -3.97
CA ASP A 113 4.17 9.66 -2.75
C ASP A 113 4.98 10.22 -1.57
N TRP A 114 4.32 10.80 -0.57
CA TRP A 114 4.96 11.25 0.67
C TRP A 114 4.00 11.24 1.85
N ALA A 115 4.52 11.18 3.09
CA ALA A 115 3.71 11.21 4.30
C ALA A 115 2.96 12.55 4.42
N ALA A 116 1.68 12.50 4.79
CA ALA A 116 0.83 13.69 4.86
C ALA A 116 1.22 14.66 5.99
N ALA A 117 1.82 14.15 7.08
CA ALA A 117 2.33 14.94 8.20
C ALA A 117 3.38 14.13 8.99
N PRO A 118 4.19 14.77 9.86
CA PRO A 118 5.22 14.09 10.64
C PRO A 118 4.71 13.04 11.65
N GLN A 119 3.42 13.04 12.00
CA GLN A 119 2.85 12.14 13.00
C GLN A 119 2.04 11.00 12.39
N VAL A 120 1.95 10.88 11.05
CA VAL A 120 0.98 9.96 10.45
C VAL A 120 1.29 8.50 10.69
N LEU A 121 2.57 8.11 10.79
CA LEU A 121 2.92 6.73 11.10
C LEU A 121 2.62 6.39 12.58
N ASP A 122 2.84 7.32 13.51
CA ASP A 122 2.46 7.17 14.91
C ASP A 122 0.93 7.06 15.07
N LEU A 123 0.18 7.92 14.39
CA LEU A 123 -1.28 7.88 14.38
C LEU A 123 -1.83 6.59 13.74
N ALA A 124 -1.15 6.04 12.73
CA ALA A 124 -1.52 4.77 12.14
C ALA A 124 -1.31 3.61 13.12
N THR A 125 -0.16 3.55 13.80
CA THR A 125 0.09 2.53 14.83
C THR A 125 -0.85 2.67 16.02
N THR A 126 -1.16 3.88 16.45
CA THR A 126 -2.19 4.17 17.47
C THR A 126 -3.56 3.65 17.05
N SER A 127 -3.96 3.87 15.79
CA SER A 127 -5.22 3.34 15.25
C SER A 127 -5.25 1.80 15.29
N LEU A 128 -4.13 1.12 15.01
CA LEU A 128 -4.01 -0.33 15.13
C LEU A 128 -4.16 -0.81 16.58
N VAL A 129 -3.53 -0.12 17.53
CA VAL A 129 -3.67 -0.42 18.97
C VAL A 129 -5.12 -0.28 19.40
N GLU A 130 -5.79 0.78 19.00
CA GLU A 130 -7.20 1.01 19.34
C GLU A 130 -8.14 -0.05 18.73
N CYS A 131 -7.90 -0.45 17.48
CA CYS A 131 -8.67 -1.52 16.86
C CYS A 131 -8.45 -2.85 17.58
N ASN A 132 -7.21 -3.18 17.95
CA ASN A 132 -6.87 -4.40 18.68
C ASN A 132 -7.48 -4.44 20.10
N ARG A 133 -7.69 -3.29 20.74
CA ARG A 133 -8.38 -3.23 22.04
C ARG A 133 -9.88 -3.53 21.93
N ARG A 134 -10.50 -3.31 20.76
CA ARG A 134 -11.93 -3.50 20.50
C ARG A 134 -12.27 -4.89 19.93
N GLY A 135 -11.26 -5.62 19.44
CA GLY A 135 -11.45 -6.91 18.78
C GLY A 135 -10.12 -7.57 18.41
N PRO A 136 -10.12 -8.53 17.49
CA PRO A 136 -8.90 -9.17 17.00
C PRO A 136 -8.01 -8.14 16.29
N ILE A 137 -6.70 -8.43 16.21
CA ILE A 137 -5.76 -7.63 15.42
C ILE A 137 -6.29 -7.57 13.97
N PRO A 138 -6.45 -6.38 13.39
CA PRO A 138 -6.97 -6.28 12.03
C PRO A 138 -5.96 -6.84 11.01
N ASP A 139 -6.48 -7.32 9.90
CA ASP A 139 -5.69 -7.72 8.73
C ASP A 139 -5.28 -6.51 7.88
N LEU A 140 -6.18 -5.52 7.78
CA LEU A 140 -5.96 -4.27 7.06
C LEU A 140 -6.28 -3.08 7.93
N LEU A 141 -5.46 -2.02 7.84
CA LEU A 141 -5.83 -0.68 8.27
C LEU A 141 -6.01 0.21 7.04
N VAL A 142 -7.25 0.65 6.80
CA VAL A 142 -7.59 1.51 5.67
C VAL A 142 -7.69 2.96 6.14
N CYS A 143 -6.75 3.78 5.69
CA CYS A 143 -6.67 5.22 5.92
C CYS A 143 -7.14 6.01 4.69
N ARG A 144 -6.95 7.32 4.71
CA ARG A 144 -7.20 8.24 3.59
C ARG A 144 -5.88 8.68 2.97
N GLY A 145 -5.95 9.15 1.74
CA GLY A 145 -4.87 9.84 1.05
C GLY A 145 -5.42 10.98 0.22
N ARG A 146 -4.55 11.83 -0.28
CA ARG A 146 -4.89 12.98 -1.13
C ARG A 146 -3.98 13.03 -2.33
N TYR A 147 -4.56 13.30 -3.50
CA TYR A 147 -3.80 13.50 -4.73
C TYR A 147 -3.38 14.96 -4.88
N PHE A 148 -2.19 15.13 -5.43
CA PHE A 148 -1.60 16.44 -5.70
C PHE A 148 -1.10 16.49 -7.13
N ARG A 149 -1.31 17.63 -7.78
CA ARG A 149 -0.64 17.95 -9.04
C ARG A 149 0.78 18.37 -8.75
N LEU A 150 1.72 17.69 -9.39
CA LEU A 150 3.14 17.98 -9.30
C LEU A 150 3.60 18.67 -10.59
N GLU A 151 4.07 19.90 -10.47
CA GLU A 151 4.65 20.67 -11.57
C GLU A 151 6.09 21.04 -11.20
N PRO A 152 7.04 21.08 -12.15
CA PRO A 152 8.41 21.50 -11.86
C PRO A 152 8.44 22.91 -11.25
N ASN A 153 9.20 23.06 -10.15
CA ASN A 153 9.42 24.34 -9.46
C ASN A 153 8.15 25.02 -8.91
N VAL A 154 7.05 24.30 -8.78
CA VAL A 154 5.81 24.81 -8.20
C VAL A 154 5.44 23.96 -6.98
N PRO A 155 4.98 24.55 -5.86
CA PRO A 155 4.48 23.79 -4.73
C PRO A 155 3.33 22.85 -5.15
N PRO A 156 3.27 21.63 -4.60
CA PRO A 156 2.20 20.69 -4.89
C PRO A 156 0.82 21.28 -4.61
N LYS A 157 -0.10 21.15 -5.57
CA LYS A 157 -1.48 21.62 -5.40
C LYS A 157 -2.41 20.45 -5.16
N PRO A 158 -3.21 20.46 -4.07
CA PRO A 158 -4.17 19.40 -3.80
C PRO A 158 -5.23 19.35 -4.89
N THR A 159 -5.58 18.16 -5.35
CA THR A 159 -6.60 17.97 -6.41
C THR A 159 -7.81 17.23 -5.87
N ARG A 160 -7.65 16.04 -5.30
CA ARG A 160 -8.77 15.24 -4.78
C ARG A 160 -8.33 14.37 -3.62
N ALA A 161 -9.24 14.13 -2.67
CA ALA A 161 -9.06 13.12 -1.64
C ALA A 161 -9.42 11.73 -2.18
N THR A 162 -8.85 10.68 -1.58
CA THR A 162 -9.33 9.32 -1.79
C THR A 162 -10.68 9.13 -1.11
N SER A 163 -11.56 8.32 -1.71
CA SER A 163 -12.84 7.99 -1.14
C SER A 163 -13.01 6.48 -1.03
N PHE A 164 -13.04 5.97 0.18
CA PHE A 164 -13.45 4.61 0.45
C PHE A 164 -14.76 4.64 1.23
N GLN A 165 -15.85 4.26 0.57
CA GLN A 165 -17.18 4.25 1.17
C GLN A 165 -17.43 2.92 1.86
N TRP A 166 -17.50 2.92 3.18
CA TRP A 166 -17.83 1.74 3.95
C TRP A 166 -19.34 1.45 3.92
N ARG A 167 -19.71 0.22 3.56
CA ARG A 167 -21.08 -0.24 3.45
C ARG A 167 -21.33 -1.46 4.34
N ARG A 168 -21.46 -1.27 5.66
CA ARG A 168 -21.70 -2.30 6.68
C ARG A 168 -20.56 -3.33 6.82
N SER A 169 -19.89 -3.74 5.75
CA SER A 169 -18.73 -4.63 5.76
C SER A 169 -17.79 -4.33 4.60
N TYR A 170 -16.55 -4.80 4.72
CA TYR A 170 -15.53 -4.65 3.69
C TYR A 170 -15.99 -5.23 2.35
N ARG A 171 -16.43 -6.49 2.33
CA ARG A 171 -16.90 -7.17 1.11
C ARG A 171 -18.07 -6.45 0.46
N ARG A 172 -19.03 -5.96 1.26
CA ARG A 172 -20.14 -5.16 0.71
C ARG A 172 -19.68 -3.86 0.08
N SER A 173 -18.70 -3.17 0.68
CA SER A 173 -18.14 -1.95 0.11
C SER A 173 -17.55 -2.20 -1.28
N LEU A 174 -16.83 -3.30 -1.44
CA LEU A 174 -16.26 -3.72 -2.73
C LEU A 174 -17.32 -4.15 -3.74
N LEU A 175 -18.37 -4.85 -3.30
CA LEU A 175 -19.54 -5.17 -4.15
C LEU A 175 -20.20 -3.92 -4.71
N TRP A 176 -20.26 -2.84 -3.92
CA TRP A 176 -20.78 -1.54 -4.36
C TRP A 176 -19.74 -0.70 -5.13
N GLY A 177 -18.62 -1.28 -5.51
CA GLY A 177 -17.60 -0.65 -6.37
C GLY A 177 -16.63 0.26 -5.64
N SER A 178 -16.74 0.45 -4.33
CA SER A 178 -15.78 1.20 -3.53
C SER A 178 -14.57 0.32 -3.20
N THR A 179 -13.36 0.84 -3.39
CA THR A 179 -12.12 0.11 -3.10
C THR A 179 -11.23 0.95 -2.19
N PRO A 180 -10.51 0.33 -1.25
CA PRO A 180 -9.58 1.06 -0.41
C PRO A 180 -8.48 1.68 -1.27
N PRO A 181 -7.96 2.85 -0.88
CA PRO A 181 -6.81 3.45 -1.54
C PRO A 181 -5.57 2.63 -1.22
N HIS A 182 -4.89 2.15 -2.27
CA HIS A 182 -3.76 1.24 -2.14
C HIS A 182 -2.63 1.83 -1.27
N GLN A 183 -2.17 3.04 -1.59
CA GLN A 183 -1.09 3.71 -0.86
C GLN A 183 -1.47 4.14 0.56
N ALA A 184 -2.76 4.22 0.88
CA ALA A 184 -3.24 4.55 2.22
C ALA A 184 -3.76 3.33 3.00
N THR A 185 -3.41 2.12 2.57
CA THR A 185 -3.84 0.88 3.23
C THR A 185 -2.63 0.09 3.72
N LEU A 186 -2.52 -0.08 5.04
CA LEU A 186 -1.52 -0.95 5.64
C LEU A 186 -2.01 -2.40 5.57
N VAL A 187 -1.14 -3.28 5.09
CA VAL A 187 -1.37 -4.72 4.96
C VAL A 187 -0.66 -5.44 6.10
N GLY A 188 -1.43 -5.96 7.02
CA GLY A 188 -0.93 -6.64 8.21
C GLY A 188 -0.52 -8.11 7.97
N PRO A 189 0.11 -8.73 8.99
CA PRO A 189 0.50 -10.13 8.93
C PRO A 189 -0.65 -11.09 8.62
N GLY A 190 -1.84 -10.84 9.17
CA GLY A 190 -3.02 -11.67 8.93
C GLY A 190 -3.52 -11.61 7.50
N ALA A 191 -3.47 -10.43 6.83
CA ALA A 191 -3.77 -10.33 5.40
C ALA A 191 -2.73 -11.09 4.57
N ARG A 192 -1.44 -10.96 4.90
CA ARG A 192 -0.35 -11.68 4.22
C ARG A 192 -0.44 -13.18 4.37
N ALA A 193 -0.90 -13.68 5.52
CA ALA A 193 -1.15 -15.10 5.71
C ALA A 193 -2.30 -15.62 4.82
N LYS A 194 -3.26 -14.77 4.45
CA LYS A 194 -4.37 -15.08 3.55
C LYS A 194 -3.96 -14.93 2.09
N LEU A 195 -3.22 -13.86 1.75
CA LEU A 195 -2.77 -13.56 0.40
C LEU A 195 -1.49 -12.70 0.48
N ASN A 196 -0.37 -13.23 0.01
CA ASN A 196 0.96 -12.63 0.14
C ASN A 196 1.59 -12.17 -1.18
N HIS A 197 0.78 -12.01 -2.23
CA HIS A 197 1.27 -11.56 -3.54
C HIS A 197 0.16 -10.95 -4.38
N TYR A 198 0.53 -10.08 -5.29
CA TYR A 198 -0.32 -9.63 -6.39
C TYR A 198 -0.33 -10.68 -7.49
N ALA A 199 -1.49 -10.91 -8.08
CA ALA A 199 -1.65 -11.91 -9.14
C ALA A 199 -0.89 -11.52 -10.41
N GLU A 200 -0.27 -12.50 -11.03
CA GLU A 200 0.43 -12.34 -12.29
C GLU A 200 -0.52 -11.97 -13.44
N GLY A 201 0.07 -11.32 -14.47
CA GLY A 201 -0.66 -10.90 -15.67
C GLY A 201 -1.50 -9.63 -15.50
N PHE A 202 -1.42 -8.96 -14.34
CA PHE A 202 -1.91 -7.60 -14.15
C PHE A 202 -0.75 -6.61 -14.25
N ARG A 203 -0.97 -5.47 -14.89
CA ARG A 203 0.02 -4.38 -14.98
C ARG A 203 -0.47 -3.06 -14.36
N LEU A 204 -1.80 -2.87 -14.26
CA LEU A 204 -2.41 -1.61 -13.87
C LEU A 204 -3.41 -1.72 -12.72
N SER A 205 -3.91 -2.92 -12.41
CA SER A 205 -5.03 -3.12 -11.47
C SER A 205 -4.85 -4.36 -10.60
N ALA A 206 -3.61 -4.79 -10.32
CA ALA A 206 -3.37 -5.91 -9.42
C ALA A 206 -3.71 -5.56 -7.97
N ASP A 207 -3.58 -4.30 -7.59
CA ASP A 207 -4.03 -3.75 -6.31
C ASP A 207 -5.54 -3.95 -6.10
N LEU A 208 -6.34 -3.64 -7.11
CA LEU A 208 -7.78 -3.91 -7.09
C LEU A 208 -8.07 -5.40 -6.97
N ASP A 209 -7.40 -6.23 -7.78
CA ASP A 209 -7.55 -7.69 -7.71
C ASP A 209 -7.21 -8.21 -6.31
N TYR A 210 -6.11 -7.77 -5.73
CA TYR A 210 -5.67 -8.14 -4.39
C TYR A 210 -6.73 -7.86 -3.33
N PHE A 211 -7.27 -6.65 -3.29
CA PHE A 211 -8.31 -6.27 -2.33
C PHE A 211 -9.62 -7.03 -2.56
N LEU A 212 -9.98 -7.29 -3.80
CA LEU A 212 -11.16 -8.11 -4.13
C LEU A 212 -10.96 -9.57 -3.70
N GLN A 213 -9.80 -10.18 -3.94
CA GLN A 213 -9.50 -11.54 -3.50
C GLN A 213 -9.48 -11.64 -1.97
N LEU A 214 -8.83 -10.71 -1.27
CA LEU A 214 -8.88 -10.67 0.20
C LEU A 214 -10.30 -10.64 0.74
N SER A 215 -11.22 -9.93 0.08
CA SER A 215 -12.62 -9.84 0.51
C SER A 215 -13.37 -11.18 0.45
N THR A 216 -12.83 -12.18 -0.23
CA THR A 216 -13.42 -13.53 -0.31
C THR A 216 -12.98 -14.44 0.83
N HIS A 217 -11.93 -14.06 1.56
CA HIS A 217 -11.47 -14.85 2.70
C HIS A 217 -12.40 -14.67 3.91
N PRO A 218 -12.86 -15.76 4.52
CA PRO A 218 -13.64 -15.68 5.75
C PRO A 218 -12.76 -15.15 6.89
N GLY A 219 -13.37 -14.38 7.79
CA GLY A 219 -12.65 -13.82 8.94
C GLY A 219 -11.62 -12.74 8.59
N LEU A 220 -11.75 -12.06 7.46
CA LEU A 220 -10.94 -10.88 7.16
C LEU A 220 -11.38 -9.72 8.06
N GLU A 221 -10.46 -9.26 8.90
CA GLU A 221 -10.69 -8.15 9.82
C GLU A 221 -10.13 -6.84 9.23
N VAL A 222 -10.97 -5.82 9.12
CA VAL A 222 -10.58 -4.54 8.52
C VAL A 222 -10.92 -3.39 9.46
N CYS A 223 -9.88 -2.69 9.86
CA CYS A 223 -9.98 -1.43 10.60
C CYS A 223 -9.98 -0.25 9.62
N ARG A 224 -10.71 0.81 9.98
CA ARG A 224 -10.72 2.07 9.23
C ARG A 224 -10.26 3.20 10.12
N SER A 225 -9.51 4.11 9.54
CA SER A 225 -9.15 5.38 10.15
C SER A 225 -9.43 6.53 9.19
N ASP A 226 -9.89 7.65 9.71
CA ASP A 226 -10.07 8.89 8.93
C ASP A 226 -8.74 9.65 8.76
N LEU A 227 -7.64 9.08 9.25
CA LEU A 227 -6.30 9.60 9.11
C LEU A 227 -5.93 9.81 7.63
N GLU A 228 -5.56 11.01 7.24
CA GLU A 228 -4.90 11.29 5.98
C GLU A 228 -3.43 10.87 6.11
N LEU A 229 -3.11 9.68 5.60
CA LEU A 229 -1.81 9.02 5.80
C LEU A 229 -0.78 9.47 4.77
N VAL A 230 -1.20 9.63 3.52
CA VAL A 230 -0.31 9.79 2.38
C VAL A 230 -0.83 10.83 1.39
N HIS A 231 0.10 11.63 0.87
CA HIS A 231 -0.08 12.48 -0.29
C HIS A 231 0.52 11.80 -1.52
N MET A 232 -0.16 11.86 -2.65
CA MET A 232 0.18 11.11 -3.86
C MET A 232 0.25 12.03 -5.07
N GLY A 233 1.24 11.81 -5.93
CA GLY A 233 1.27 12.48 -7.24
C GLY A 233 0.12 12.02 -8.14
N ASP A 234 -0.51 12.92 -8.90
CA ASP A 234 -1.61 12.60 -9.83
C ASP A 234 -1.14 12.20 -11.24
N GLY A 235 0.18 12.20 -11.48
CA GLY A 235 0.84 11.87 -12.76
C GLY A 235 1.13 10.41 -13.04
N GLY A 236 0.65 9.48 -12.21
CA GLY A 236 1.00 8.06 -12.28
C GLY A 236 0.61 7.35 -13.59
N VAL A 237 1.36 6.29 -13.93
CA VAL A 237 1.26 5.48 -15.17
C VAL A 237 -0.15 4.93 -15.45
N SER A 238 -0.99 4.79 -14.43
CA SER A 238 -2.32 4.19 -14.53
C SER A 238 -3.36 5.03 -15.30
N GLY A 239 -3.09 6.31 -15.56
CA GLY A 239 -4.00 7.20 -16.31
C GLY A 239 -4.00 7.01 -17.82
N GLN A 240 -2.93 6.48 -18.40
CA GLN A 240 -2.68 6.53 -19.85
C GLN A 240 -3.22 5.33 -20.65
N GLN A 241 -3.56 4.18 -20.01
CA GLN A 241 -3.93 2.93 -20.69
C GLN A 241 -5.37 2.48 -20.37
N THR A 242 -6.36 3.29 -20.72
CA THR A 242 -7.77 3.08 -20.34
C THR A 242 -8.34 1.73 -20.77
N ARG A 243 -8.08 1.27 -22.00
CA ARG A 243 -8.63 -0.02 -22.52
C ARG A 243 -8.04 -1.21 -21.75
N ARG A 244 -6.73 -1.22 -21.52
CA ARG A 244 -6.07 -2.29 -20.76
C ARG A 244 -6.57 -2.33 -19.32
N ARG A 245 -6.64 -1.16 -18.68
CA ARG A 245 -7.16 -1.03 -17.32
C ARG A 245 -8.58 -1.57 -17.21
N LEU A 246 -9.46 -1.28 -18.17
CA LEU A 246 -10.83 -1.81 -18.19
C LEU A 246 -10.86 -3.34 -18.25
N ALA A 247 -10.02 -3.95 -19.11
CA ALA A 247 -9.91 -5.40 -19.22
C ALA A 247 -9.39 -6.03 -17.91
N GLU A 248 -8.38 -5.44 -17.29
CA GLU A 248 -7.85 -5.92 -16.01
C GLU A 248 -8.86 -5.77 -14.86
N VAL A 249 -9.57 -4.65 -14.76
CA VAL A 249 -10.65 -4.43 -13.79
C VAL A 249 -11.75 -5.49 -13.97
N ARG A 250 -12.20 -5.75 -15.22
CA ARG A 250 -13.16 -6.81 -15.50
C ARG A 250 -12.64 -8.18 -15.04
N ARG A 251 -11.36 -8.50 -15.33
CA ARG A 251 -10.73 -9.75 -14.92
C ARG A 251 -10.74 -9.90 -13.40
N ALA A 252 -10.38 -8.84 -12.66
CA ALA A 252 -10.34 -8.82 -11.20
C ALA A 252 -11.73 -9.11 -10.61
N TYR A 253 -12.77 -8.45 -11.10
CA TYR A 253 -14.14 -8.70 -10.64
C TYR A 253 -14.62 -10.12 -10.96
N ARG A 254 -14.29 -10.66 -12.16
CA ARG A 254 -14.64 -12.06 -12.51
C ARG A 254 -13.96 -13.07 -11.58
N ARG A 255 -12.70 -12.84 -11.22
CA ARG A 255 -11.98 -13.70 -10.28
C ARG A 255 -12.60 -13.71 -8.89
N ALA A 256 -13.03 -12.56 -8.40
CA ALA A 256 -13.57 -12.43 -7.03
C ALA A 256 -15.05 -12.82 -6.90
N PHE A 257 -15.86 -12.60 -7.92
CA PHE A 257 -17.32 -12.74 -7.85
C PHE A 257 -17.91 -13.76 -8.84
N GLY A 258 -17.09 -14.46 -9.61
CA GLY A 258 -17.54 -15.49 -10.54
C GLY A 258 -18.59 -14.95 -11.53
N ALA A 259 -19.74 -15.63 -11.64
CA ALA A 259 -20.83 -15.23 -12.54
C ALA A 259 -21.49 -13.88 -12.18
N TYR A 260 -21.43 -13.46 -10.92
CA TYR A 260 -22.04 -12.20 -10.45
C TYR A 260 -21.19 -10.96 -10.73
N TRP A 261 -20.00 -11.10 -11.32
CA TRP A 261 -19.05 -10.00 -11.57
C TRP A 261 -19.65 -8.76 -12.28
N PRO A 262 -20.66 -8.87 -13.19
CA PRO A 262 -21.16 -7.69 -13.90
C PRO A 262 -21.79 -6.66 -12.97
N VAL A 263 -22.45 -7.10 -11.90
CA VAL A 263 -23.14 -6.20 -10.96
C VAL A 263 -22.16 -5.26 -10.26
N PRO A 264 -21.15 -5.72 -9.48
CA PRO A 264 -20.20 -4.83 -8.84
C PRO A 264 -19.33 -4.06 -9.83
N PHE A 265 -19.05 -4.61 -11.01
CA PHE A 265 -18.34 -3.92 -12.07
C PHE A 265 -19.11 -2.69 -12.55
N LEU A 266 -20.40 -2.83 -12.86
CA LEU A 266 -21.25 -1.73 -13.31
C LEU A 266 -21.47 -0.69 -12.20
N LEU A 267 -21.69 -1.13 -10.97
CA LEU A 267 -21.83 -0.23 -9.80
C LEU A 267 -20.59 0.64 -9.60
N ARG A 268 -19.39 0.09 -9.80
CA ARG A 268 -18.14 0.86 -9.72
C ARG A 268 -18.11 2.02 -10.71
N TYR A 269 -18.56 1.79 -11.94
CA TYR A 269 -18.56 2.86 -12.95
C TYR A 269 -19.74 3.82 -12.78
N GLY A 270 -20.89 3.35 -12.33
CA GLY A 270 -22.04 4.18 -11.98
C GLY A 270 -21.71 5.19 -10.87
N GLN A 271 -21.06 4.75 -9.78
CA GLN A 271 -20.62 5.65 -8.70
C GLN A 271 -19.62 6.72 -9.18
N ARG A 272 -18.71 6.38 -10.08
CA ARG A 272 -17.76 7.37 -10.63
C ARG A 272 -18.42 8.44 -11.50
N ILE A 273 -19.53 8.09 -12.14
CA ILE A 273 -20.33 9.06 -12.91
C ILE A 273 -21.04 10.00 -11.92
N ILE A 274 -21.70 9.47 -10.92
CA ILE A 274 -22.42 10.27 -9.91
C ILE A 274 -21.47 11.22 -9.16
N SER A 275 -20.31 10.74 -8.70
CA SER A 275 -19.33 11.57 -7.99
C SER A 275 -18.77 12.73 -8.84
N ARG A 276 -18.71 12.59 -10.16
CA ARG A 276 -18.31 13.69 -11.05
C ARG A 276 -19.37 14.79 -11.14
N PHE A 277 -20.63 14.43 -11.08
CA PHE A 277 -21.73 15.44 -11.08
C PHE A 277 -21.82 16.17 -9.75
N GLU A 278 -21.58 15.48 -8.60
CA GLU A 278 -21.56 16.13 -7.28
C GLU A 278 -20.42 17.17 -7.17
N THR A 279 -19.23 16.86 -7.71
CA THR A 279 -18.10 17.79 -7.67
C THR A 279 -18.33 19.02 -8.55
N ALA A 280 -18.97 18.86 -9.71
CA ALA A 280 -19.29 19.96 -10.62
C ALA A 280 -20.37 20.90 -10.06
N SER A 281 -21.23 20.41 -9.14
CA SER A 281 -22.28 21.23 -8.51
C SER A 281 -21.78 22.05 -7.30
N ILE A 282 -20.56 21.79 -6.80
CA ILE A 282 -19.97 22.50 -5.66
C ILE A 282 -19.06 23.65 -6.15
N GLU A 283 -18.65 23.64 -7.43
CA GLU A 283 -17.81 24.67 -8.06
C GLU A 283 -18.66 25.80 -8.75
N GLN A 284 -19.98 25.75 -8.68
CA GLN A 284 -20.90 26.82 -9.08
C GLN A 284 -21.47 27.54 -7.85
#